data_afb81cafc5e3ba7fa58168fd6ffe76ae
#
_entry.id   afb81cafc5e3ba7fa58168fd6ffe76ae
#
_cell.length_a   1.000
_cell.length_b   1.000
_cell.length_c   1.000
_cell.angle_alpha   90.00
_cell.angle_beta   90.00
_cell.angle_gamma   90.00
#
_symmetry.space_group_name_H-M   'P 1'
#
loop_
_entity.id
_entity.type
_entity.pdbx_description
1 polymer ?
#
loop_
_entity_poly.entity_id
_entity_poly.type
_entity_poly.pdbx_seq_one_letter_code
_entity_poly.pdbx_strand_id
1 'polypeptide(L)'
;MSKLGINGFGRIGRLVLRRLLEVDSSLQVVAINDLTSPKVLAYLLKHDSNYGPFPWSVDFTEDALIVNGKTITVYAEKEAQHIPWQAAGAEVIVECTGFYTSAEKSQAHLQAGARKVLISAPAGEMKTIVYNVNDDTLTPDDTIISVASCTTNCLAPMAKVLQDAFGITVGTMTTIHAYTGTQSLVDGPRGKDLRASRAAAENVIPHTTGAAKAIGLVIPALSGKLKGHAQRVPTKTGSLTELVSVLEKKVTAEEVNQAMRQAAEGNESFGYTEEEIVSSDIIGSHFGSIYDATQLEIVEAGGVQLVKTVAWYDNEYGFVTQLIRVLEKFAR
;
A
#
# COMPACT_ATOMS: atom_id res chain seq x y z
N MET A 1 -20.63 3.44 14.25
CA MET A 1 -20.10 2.82 13.00
C MET A 1 -19.85 3.92 12.00
N SER A 2 -18.60 4.18 11.65
CA SER A 2 -18.29 5.18 10.62
C SER A 2 -18.64 4.65 9.25
N LYS A 3 -19.27 5.48 8.42
CA LYS A 3 -19.71 5.13 7.07
C LYS A 3 -18.65 5.58 6.06
N LEU A 4 -18.30 4.67 5.16
CA LEU A 4 -17.23 4.87 4.18
C LEU A 4 -17.78 5.12 2.78
N GLY A 5 -17.11 6.02 2.05
CA GLY A 5 -17.17 6.10 0.60
C GLY A 5 -15.85 5.62 -0.01
N ILE A 6 -15.90 4.93 -1.14
CA ILE A 6 -14.71 4.54 -1.91
C ILE A 6 -14.75 5.29 -3.24
N ASN A 7 -13.75 6.13 -3.48
CA ASN A 7 -13.57 6.78 -4.78
C ASN A 7 -12.55 5.98 -5.62
N GLY A 8 -13.03 5.37 -6.70
CA GLY A 8 -12.27 4.42 -7.53
C GLY A 8 -12.39 2.98 -7.06
N PHE A 9 -13.16 2.17 -7.76
CA PHE A 9 -13.37 0.75 -7.44
C PHE A 9 -12.52 -0.16 -8.34
N GLY A 10 -11.26 0.27 -8.55
CA GLY A 10 -10.20 -0.49 -9.21
C GLY A 10 -9.67 -1.64 -8.33
N ARG A 11 -8.41 -2.05 -8.55
CA ARG A 11 -7.78 -3.13 -7.74
C ARG A 11 -7.88 -2.84 -6.24
N ILE A 12 -7.37 -1.68 -5.81
CA ILE A 12 -7.28 -1.32 -4.39
C ILE A 12 -8.68 -1.12 -3.78
N GLY A 13 -9.56 -0.36 -4.42
CA GLY A 13 -10.92 -0.12 -3.90
C GLY A 13 -11.73 -1.41 -3.70
N ARG A 14 -11.62 -2.38 -4.64
CA ARG A 14 -12.27 -3.70 -4.48
C ARG A 14 -11.65 -4.50 -3.34
N LEU A 15 -10.34 -4.49 -3.18
CA LEU A 15 -9.68 -5.20 -2.09
C LEU A 15 -9.97 -4.57 -0.73
N VAL A 16 -10.15 -3.23 -0.66
CA VAL A 16 -10.63 -2.56 0.57
C VAL A 16 -11.97 -3.13 0.99
N LEU A 17 -12.95 -3.23 0.09
CA LEU A 17 -14.25 -3.80 0.41
C LEU A 17 -14.14 -5.29 0.81
N ARG A 18 -13.36 -6.10 0.05
CA ARG A 18 -13.11 -7.51 0.39
C ARG A 18 -12.56 -7.64 1.81
N ARG A 19 -11.51 -6.90 2.11
CA ARG A 19 -10.81 -7.01 3.40
C ARG A 19 -11.67 -6.53 4.58
N LEU A 20 -12.45 -5.46 4.42
CA LEU A 20 -13.39 -4.99 5.46
C LEU A 20 -14.39 -6.08 5.85
N LEU A 21 -14.88 -6.85 4.86
CA LEU A 21 -15.82 -7.95 5.13
C LEU A 21 -15.14 -9.15 5.75
N GLU A 22 -13.90 -9.47 5.35
CA GLU A 22 -13.13 -10.60 5.90
C GLU A 22 -12.78 -10.42 7.38
N VAL A 23 -12.48 -9.17 7.81
CA VAL A 23 -12.14 -8.88 9.21
C VAL A 23 -13.35 -8.49 10.05
N ASP A 24 -14.55 -8.59 9.48
CA ASP A 24 -15.81 -8.17 10.13
C ASP A 24 -15.69 -6.75 10.75
N SER A 25 -15.11 -5.84 9.97
CA SER A 25 -14.86 -4.48 10.43
C SER A 25 -16.15 -3.74 10.79
N SER A 26 -16.10 -2.92 11.81
CA SER A 26 -17.21 -2.02 12.18
C SER A 26 -17.44 -0.89 11.17
N LEU A 27 -16.52 -0.70 10.21
CA LEU A 27 -16.63 0.29 9.14
C LEU A 27 -17.54 -0.22 8.03
N GLN A 28 -18.48 0.59 7.60
CA GLN A 28 -19.47 0.21 6.58
C GLN A 28 -19.30 1.02 5.30
N VAL A 29 -19.01 0.35 4.18
CA VAL A 29 -19.06 0.99 2.86
C VAL A 29 -20.52 1.23 2.47
N VAL A 30 -20.90 2.49 2.23
CA VAL A 30 -22.27 2.91 1.87
C VAL A 30 -22.33 3.44 0.44
N ALA A 31 -21.21 3.90 -0.11
CA ALA A 31 -21.13 4.44 -1.45
C ALA A 31 -19.80 4.13 -2.14
N ILE A 32 -19.86 3.97 -3.43
CA ILE A 32 -18.72 3.84 -4.34
C ILE A 32 -18.90 4.90 -5.43
N ASN A 33 -17.80 5.53 -5.86
CA ASN A 33 -17.79 6.31 -7.08
C ASN A 33 -16.80 5.68 -8.07
N ASP A 34 -17.29 5.30 -9.24
CA ASP A 34 -16.47 4.78 -10.35
C ASP A 34 -17.19 5.06 -11.68
N LEU A 35 -16.44 5.36 -12.73
CA LEU A 35 -17.01 5.65 -14.05
C LEU A 35 -17.48 4.39 -14.80
N THR A 36 -17.28 3.23 -14.22
CA THR A 36 -17.65 1.92 -14.74
C THR A 36 -19.04 1.51 -14.22
N SER A 37 -19.83 0.82 -15.05
CA SER A 37 -21.18 0.41 -14.66
C SER A 37 -21.21 -0.59 -13.49
N PRO A 38 -22.25 -0.57 -12.64
CA PRO A 38 -22.40 -1.50 -11.51
C PRO A 38 -22.28 -2.98 -11.92
N LYS A 39 -22.80 -3.34 -13.10
CA LYS A 39 -22.68 -4.70 -13.65
C LYS A 39 -21.23 -5.16 -13.77
N VAL A 40 -20.37 -4.31 -14.34
CA VAL A 40 -18.92 -4.63 -14.51
C VAL A 40 -18.21 -4.63 -13.18
N LEU A 41 -18.51 -3.68 -12.28
CA LEU A 41 -17.95 -3.63 -10.94
C LEU A 41 -18.31 -4.87 -10.11
N ALA A 42 -19.58 -5.32 -10.18
CA ALA A 42 -20.04 -6.56 -9.54
C ALA A 42 -19.28 -7.79 -10.08
N TYR A 43 -19.12 -7.89 -11.38
CA TYR A 43 -18.38 -8.98 -12.02
C TYR A 43 -16.93 -9.03 -11.53
N LEU A 44 -16.23 -7.88 -11.54
CA LEU A 44 -14.84 -7.78 -11.11
C LEU A 44 -14.66 -7.95 -9.59
N LEU A 45 -15.70 -7.72 -8.79
CA LEU A 45 -15.68 -8.04 -7.37
C LEU A 45 -15.83 -9.55 -7.12
N LYS A 46 -16.70 -10.22 -7.89
CA LYS A 46 -16.92 -11.67 -7.81
C LYS A 46 -15.67 -12.46 -8.18
N HIS A 47 -14.95 -12.02 -9.21
CA HIS A 47 -13.86 -12.77 -9.84
C HIS A 47 -12.57 -11.99 -9.75
N ASP A 48 -11.56 -12.56 -9.13
CA ASP A 48 -10.23 -11.96 -9.00
C ASP A 48 -9.15 -12.96 -9.41
N SER A 49 -8.29 -12.55 -10.35
CA SER A 49 -7.24 -13.42 -10.90
C SER A 49 -6.11 -13.71 -9.90
N ASN A 50 -5.94 -12.85 -8.87
CA ASN A 50 -4.91 -13.02 -7.86
C ASN A 50 -5.43 -13.75 -6.62
N TYR A 51 -6.66 -13.41 -6.18
CA TYR A 51 -7.20 -13.84 -4.87
C TYR A 51 -8.42 -14.75 -5.00
N GLY A 52 -8.77 -15.16 -6.22
CA GLY A 52 -9.86 -16.09 -6.44
C GLY A 52 -11.27 -15.51 -6.24
N PRO A 53 -12.28 -16.37 -6.18
CA PRO A 53 -13.66 -15.96 -6.08
C PRO A 53 -13.95 -15.24 -4.75
N PHE A 54 -14.85 -14.26 -4.81
CA PHE A 54 -15.33 -13.57 -3.62
C PHE A 54 -16.31 -14.45 -2.85
N PRO A 55 -16.13 -14.68 -1.54
CA PRO A 55 -16.91 -15.68 -0.81
C PRO A 55 -18.34 -15.23 -0.45
N TRP A 56 -18.66 -13.94 -0.60
CA TRP A 56 -19.99 -13.42 -0.30
C TRP A 56 -20.83 -13.20 -1.56
N SER A 57 -22.15 -13.11 -1.40
CA SER A 57 -23.05 -12.80 -2.47
C SER A 57 -22.80 -11.40 -3.02
N VAL A 58 -22.84 -11.26 -4.33
CA VAL A 58 -22.75 -9.98 -5.04
C VAL A 58 -23.84 -9.95 -6.10
N ASP A 59 -24.65 -8.92 -6.08
CA ASP A 59 -25.62 -8.58 -7.10
C ASP A 59 -25.53 -7.08 -7.41
N PHE A 60 -26.34 -6.59 -8.36
CA PHE A 60 -26.31 -5.19 -8.75
C PHE A 60 -27.69 -4.73 -9.24
N THR A 61 -27.94 -3.43 -9.12
CA THR A 61 -29.01 -2.70 -9.80
C THR A 61 -28.38 -1.74 -10.82
N GLU A 62 -29.19 -0.86 -11.39
CA GLU A 62 -28.72 0.17 -12.32
C GLU A 62 -27.76 1.16 -11.63
N ASP A 63 -27.94 1.41 -10.33
CA ASP A 63 -27.26 2.45 -9.54
C ASP A 63 -26.61 1.94 -8.25
N ALA A 64 -26.53 0.62 -8.03
CA ALA A 64 -25.99 0.06 -6.79
C ALA A 64 -25.35 -1.32 -6.98
N LEU A 65 -24.44 -1.67 -6.04
CA LEU A 65 -24.04 -3.04 -5.75
C LEU A 65 -24.81 -3.54 -4.53
N ILE A 66 -25.18 -4.82 -4.55
CA ILE A 66 -25.76 -5.52 -3.40
C ILE A 66 -24.73 -6.56 -2.96
N VAL A 67 -24.04 -6.30 -1.85
CA VAL A 67 -22.94 -7.14 -1.36
C VAL A 67 -23.30 -7.69 0.01
N ASN A 68 -23.33 -9.02 0.14
CA ASN A 68 -23.73 -9.69 1.38
C ASN A 68 -25.08 -9.15 1.93
N GLY A 69 -26.03 -8.94 1.02
CA GLY A 69 -27.38 -8.40 1.33
C GLY A 69 -27.44 -6.90 1.65
N LYS A 70 -26.30 -6.18 1.64
CA LYS A 70 -26.23 -4.74 1.89
C LYS A 70 -26.11 -3.97 0.57
N THR A 71 -26.93 -2.92 0.43
CA THR A 71 -26.90 -2.03 -0.73
C THR A 71 -25.79 -0.99 -0.57
N ILE A 72 -24.97 -0.83 -1.61
CA ILE A 72 -23.90 0.17 -1.74
C ILE A 72 -24.21 0.99 -2.99
N THR A 73 -24.53 2.27 -2.81
CA THR A 73 -24.84 3.16 -3.94
C THR A 73 -23.62 3.37 -4.82
N VAL A 74 -23.78 3.35 -6.14
CA VAL A 74 -22.71 3.59 -7.11
C VAL A 74 -22.97 4.89 -7.84
N TYR A 75 -22.05 5.83 -7.69
CA TYR A 75 -22.01 7.09 -8.42
C TYR A 75 -21.01 7.02 -9.56
N ALA A 76 -21.16 7.87 -10.58
CA ALA A 76 -20.28 7.93 -11.75
C ALA A 76 -19.84 9.39 -12.04
N GLU A 77 -19.41 10.09 -10.99
CA GLU A 77 -18.97 11.48 -11.06
C GLU A 77 -17.49 11.57 -11.36
N LYS A 78 -17.10 12.40 -12.33
CA LYS A 78 -15.71 12.64 -12.70
C LYS A 78 -15.01 13.54 -11.69
N GLU A 79 -15.70 14.57 -11.22
CA GLU A 79 -15.16 15.58 -10.31
C GLU A 79 -15.58 15.24 -8.88
N ALA A 80 -14.60 15.02 -8.00
CA ALA A 80 -14.83 14.57 -6.64
C ALA A 80 -15.74 15.51 -5.82
N GLN A 81 -15.70 16.81 -6.10
CA GLN A 81 -16.57 17.80 -5.46
C GLN A 81 -18.07 17.63 -5.75
N HIS A 82 -18.42 16.90 -6.81
CA HIS A 82 -19.81 16.65 -7.20
C HIS A 82 -20.33 15.29 -6.72
N ILE A 83 -19.47 14.44 -6.14
CA ILE A 83 -19.91 13.15 -5.61
C ILE A 83 -20.77 13.39 -4.37
N PRO A 84 -22.00 12.88 -4.30
CA PRO A 84 -22.92 13.22 -3.22
C PRO A 84 -22.65 12.43 -1.93
N TRP A 85 -21.43 12.55 -1.38
CA TRP A 85 -21.00 11.83 -0.16
C TRP A 85 -21.89 12.10 1.03
N GLN A 86 -22.32 13.37 1.19
CA GLN A 86 -23.22 13.76 2.29
C GLN A 86 -24.58 13.07 2.17
N ALA A 87 -25.16 13.02 0.97
CA ALA A 87 -26.44 12.37 0.73
C ALA A 87 -26.37 10.85 0.96
N ALA A 88 -25.23 10.23 0.62
CA ALA A 88 -24.98 8.82 0.91
C ALA A 88 -24.68 8.57 2.40
N GLY A 89 -24.44 9.61 3.18
CA GLY A 89 -23.98 9.52 4.56
C GLY A 89 -22.57 8.99 4.71
N ALA A 90 -21.73 9.07 3.68
CA ALA A 90 -20.33 8.68 3.73
C ALA A 90 -19.51 9.76 4.45
N GLU A 91 -18.94 9.41 5.60
CA GLU A 91 -18.18 10.33 6.45
C GLU A 91 -16.67 10.30 6.15
N VAL A 92 -16.13 9.14 5.85
CA VAL A 92 -14.71 8.94 5.57
C VAL A 92 -14.56 8.39 4.16
N ILE A 93 -13.73 9.03 3.34
CA ILE A 93 -13.50 8.62 1.95
C ILE A 93 -12.16 7.93 1.85
N VAL A 94 -12.15 6.75 1.21
CA VAL A 94 -10.94 6.06 0.76
C VAL A 94 -10.71 6.42 -0.70
N GLU A 95 -9.70 7.23 -0.96
CA GLU A 95 -9.34 7.69 -2.30
C GLU A 95 -8.42 6.67 -2.99
N CYS A 96 -8.94 5.97 -4.00
CA CYS A 96 -8.27 4.88 -4.70
C CYS A 96 -8.13 5.12 -6.22
N THR A 97 -8.42 6.33 -6.73
CA THR A 97 -8.34 6.63 -8.16
C THR A 97 -6.91 6.91 -8.62
N GLY A 98 -6.05 7.41 -7.72
CA GLY A 98 -4.73 7.93 -8.03
C GLY A 98 -4.73 9.34 -8.65
N PHE A 99 -5.88 10.02 -8.75
CA PHE A 99 -5.98 11.39 -9.26
C PHE A 99 -5.88 12.45 -8.17
N TYR A 100 -6.45 12.18 -6.99
CA TYR A 100 -6.49 13.11 -5.86
C TYR A 100 -5.36 12.82 -4.86
N THR A 101 -4.11 12.84 -5.36
CA THR A 101 -2.91 12.46 -4.61
C THR A 101 -2.17 13.67 -4.02
N SER A 102 -2.92 14.60 -3.43
CA SER A 102 -2.38 15.69 -2.62
C SER A 102 -3.46 16.19 -1.65
N ALA A 103 -3.06 16.83 -0.58
CA ALA A 103 -3.99 17.44 0.36
C ALA A 103 -4.92 18.46 -0.33
N GLU A 104 -4.36 19.29 -1.20
CA GLU A 104 -5.11 20.30 -1.97
C GLU A 104 -6.20 19.68 -2.83
N LYS A 105 -5.84 18.69 -3.66
CA LYS A 105 -6.81 18.02 -4.54
C LYS A 105 -7.88 17.29 -3.74
N SER A 106 -7.50 16.65 -2.64
CA SER A 106 -8.42 15.86 -1.80
C SER A 106 -9.41 16.73 -1.03
N GLN A 107 -9.21 18.07 -0.94
CA GLN A 107 -10.21 18.99 -0.42
C GLN A 107 -11.56 18.88 -1.16
N ALA A 108 -11.55 18.46 -2.44
CA ALA A 108 -12.76 18.24 -3.22
C ALA A 108 -13.74 17.25 -2.54
N HIS A 109 -13.23 16.23 -1.85
CA HIS A 109 -14.06 15.29 -1.10
C HIS A 109 -14.66 15.92 0.16
N LEU A 110 -13.91 16.79 0.85
CA LEU A 110 -14.42 17.53 2.01
C LEU A 110 -15.51 18.52 1.58
N GLN A 111 -15.32 19.21 0.44
CA GLN A 111 -16.32 20.08 -0.16
C GLN A 111 -17.60 19.31 -0.55
N ALA A 112 -17.48 18.06 -0.93
CA ALA A 112 -18.59 17.14 -1.22
C ALA A 112 -19.28 16.57 0.05
N GLY A 113 -18.86 17.01 1.25
CA GLY A 113 -19.48 16.69 2.53
C GLY A 113 -18.84 15.53 3.29
N ALA A 114 -17.69 15.01 2.87
CA ALA A 114 -16.91 14.10 3.67
C ALA A 114 -16.24 14.82 4.85
N ARG A 115 -16.03 14.11 5.95
CA ARG A 115 -15.31 14.62 7.14
C ARG A 115 -13.83 14.34 7.08
N LYS A 116 -13.45 13.18 6.54
CA LYS A 116 -12.05 12.69 6.48
C LYS A 116 -11.77 12.03 5.14
N VAL A 117 -10.52 12.10 4.69
CA VAL A 117 -10.06 11.46 3.45
C VAL A 117 -8.76 10.70 3.72
N LEU A 118 -8.74 9.41 3.38
CA LEU A 118 -7.56 8.57 3.39
C LEU A 118 -7.14 8.27 1.95
N ILE A 119 -5.93 8.71 1.57
CA ILE A 119 -5.38 8.54 0.22
C ILE A 119 -4.56 7.24 0.17
N SER A 120 -4.91 6.32 -0.73
CA SER A 120 -4.26 5.02 -0.92
C SER A 120 -3.00 5.08 -1.80
N ALA A 121 -2.31 6.21 -1.83
CA ALA A 121 -1.13 6.46 -2.66
C ALA A 121 -0.21 7.49 -2.01
N PRO A 122 1.07 7.59 -2.41
CA PRO A 122 1.93 8.70 -2.02
C PRO A 122 1.32 10.03 -2.46
N ALA A 123 1.24 11.00 -1.56
CA ALA A 123 0.48 12.24 -1.76
C ALA A 123 1.31 13.52 -1.50
N GLY A 124 2.59 13.49 -1.83
CA GLY A 124 3.50 14.63 -1.66
C GLY A 124 3.91 14.86 -0.19
N GLU A 125 4.17 16.12 0.16
CA GLU A 125 4.61 16.52 1.51
C GLU A 125 3.40 16.76 2.40
N MET A 126 2.76 15.69 2.83
CA MET A 126 1.63 15.73 3.75
C MET A 126 1.74 14.64 4.79
N LYS A 127 0.86 14.65 5.79
CA LYS A 127 0.82 13.62 6.82
C LYS A 127 0.67 12.25 6.19
N THR A 128 1.71 11.46 6.33
CA THR A 128 1.84 10.14 5.74
C THR A 128 2.02 9.10 6.85
N ILE A 129 1.18 8.08 6.85
CA ILE A 129 1.09 7.11 7.93
C ILE A 129 1.41 5.71 7.41
N VAL A 130 2.27 5.01 8.13
CA VAL A 130 2.51 3.58 7.98
C VAL A 130 2.19 2.91 9.32
N TYR A 131 1.34 1.90 9.28
CA TYR A 131 0.88 1.18 10.47
C TYR A 131 2.04 0.53 11.22
N ASN A 132 2.04 0.64 12.56
CA ASN A 132 3.11 0.20 13.48
C ASN A 132 4.49 0.84 13.23
N VAL A 133 4.54 1.96 12.50
CA VAL A 133 5.76 2.75 12.31
C VAL A 133 5.62 4.15 12.89
N ASN A 134 4.56 4.86 12.50
CA ASN A 134 4.26 6.23 12.96
C ASN A 134 2.76 6.52 13.10
N ASP A 135 1.91 5.51 13.16
CA ASP A 135 0.46 5.67 13.29
C ASP A 135 0.02 6.19 14.68
N ASP A 136 0.92 6.19 15.64
CA ASP A 136 0.79 6.91 16.92
C ASP A 136 0.78 8.43 16.78
N THR A 137 1.24 8.94 15.63
CA THR A 137 1.18 10.38 15.31
C THR A 137 -0.20 10.86 14.85
N LEU A 138 -1.15 9.94 14.59
CA LEU A 138 -2.51 10.30 14.24
C LEU A 138 -3.22 11.05 15.37
N THR A 139 -3.92 12.11 15.00
CA THR A 139 -4.73 12.89 15.90
C THR A 139 -6.19 12.99 15.41
N PRO A 140 -7.17 13.28 16.28
CA PRO A 140 -8.56 13.48 15.86
C PRO A 140 -8.74 14.63 14.85
N ASP A 141 -7.84 15.61 14.85
CA ASP A 141 -7.89 16.79 13.98
C ASP A 141 -7.39 16.52 12.56
N ASP A 142 -6.78 15.35 12.33
CA ASP A 142 -6.34 14.96 10.99
C ASP A 142 -7.57 14.71 10.09
N THR A 143 -7.67 15.47 9.02
CA THR A 143 -8.79 15.36 8.06
C THR A 143 -8.39 14.71 6.75
N ILE A 144 -7.13 14.85 6.31
CA ILE A 144 -6.60 14.23 5.09
C ILE A 144 -5.25 13.62 5.40
N ILE A 145 -5.11 12.31 5.16
CA ILE A 145 -3.87 11.58 5.33
C ILE A 145 -3.55 10.72 4.12
N SER A 146 -2.27 10.39 3.95
CA SER A 146 -1.81 9.37 3.00
C SER A 146 -1.34 8.12 3.75
N VAL A 147 -1.61 6.94 3.21
CA VAL A 147 -1.01 5.70 3.70
C VAL A 147 0.18 5.25 2.84
N ALA A 148 0.82 6.19 2.16
CA ALA A 148 2.00 5.98 1.33
C ALA A 148 1.76 4.97 0.18
N SER A 149 2.82 4.25 -0.21
CA SER A 149 2.76 3.16 -1.20
C SER A 149 2.92 1.79 -0.54
N CYS A 150 2.60 0.73 -1.29
CA CYS A 150 2.88 -0.64 -0.88
C CYS A 150 4.38 -0.85 -0.57
N THR A 151 5.26 -0.31 -1.40
CA THR A 151 6.71 -0.37 -1.20
C THR A 151 7.15 0.36 0.07
N THR A 152 6.56 1.52 0.39
CA THR A 152 6.85 2.24 1.64
C THR A 152 6.39 1.43 2.85
N ASN A 153 5.22 0.78 2.78
CA ASN A 153 4.71 -0.08 3.85
C ASN A 153 5.57 -1.34 4.07
N CYS A 154 6.30 -1.80 3.05
CA CYS A 154 7.29 -2.86 3.19
C CYS A 154 8.62 -2.36 3.77
N LEU A 155 9.15 -1.27 3.20
CA LEU A 155 10.47 -0.75 3.57
C LEU A 155 10.49 -0.16 4.98
N ALA A 156 9.44 0.57 5.39
CA ALA A 156 9.44 1.35 6.62
C ALA A 156 9.62 0.51 7.89
N PRO A 157 8.91 -0.61 8.11
CA PRO A 157 9.13 -1.44 9.30
C PRO A 157 10.57 -1.96 9.39
N MET A 158 11.10 -2.52 8.31
CA MET A 158 12.48 -3.02 8.25
C MET A 158 13.51 -1.92 8.48
N ALA A 159 13.35 -0.77 7.83
CA ALA A 159 14.25 0.38 7.99
C ALA A 159 14.16 0.98 9.41
N LYS A 160 12.99 0.95 10.04
CA LYS A 160 12.81 1.41 11.43
C LYS A 160 13.59 0.54 12.40
N VAL A 161 13.55 -0.78 12.28
CA VAL A 161 14.33 -1.70 13.12
C VAL A 161 15.82 -1.42 12.99
N LEU A 162 16.33 -1.30 11.75
CA LEU A 162 17.75 -0.98 11.52
C LEU A 162 18.14 0.39 12.08
N GLN A 163 17.28 1.39 11.88
CA GLN A 163 17.53 2.75 12.38
C GLN A 163 17.55 2.79 13.91
N ASP A 164 16.58 2.17 14.56
CA ASP A 164 16.44 2.24 16.02
C ASP A 164 17.51 1.43 16.74
N ALA A 165 17.89 0.27 16.20
CA ALA A 165 18.89 -0.60 16.83
C ALA A 165 20.34 -0.20 16.52
N PHE A 166 20.63 0.20 15.28
CA PHE A 166 21.99 0.31 14.78
C PHE A 166 22.32 1.67 14.16
N GLY A 167 21.32 2.50 13.81
CA GLY A 167 21.48 3.76 13.07
C GLY A 167 21.83 3.53 11.59
N ILE A 168 21.05 4.09 10.67
CA ILE A 168 21.36 4.10 9.24
C ILE A 168 22.08 5.40 8.89
N THR A 169 23.30 5.29 8.36
CA THR A 169 24.08 6.43 7.86
C THR A 169 23.61 6.82 6.45
N VAL A 170 23.57 5.85 5.55
CA VAL A 170 23.17 6.02 4.14
C VAL A 170 22.75 4.67 3.58
N GLY A 171 21.88 4.67 2.57
CA GLY A 171 21.48 3.43 1.92
C GLY A 171 20.84 3.64 0.56
N THR A 172 20.72 2.53 -0.17
CA THR A 172 19.96 2.44 -1.40
C THR A 172 18.99 1.27 -1.32
N MET A 173 17.78 1.49 -1.83
CA MET A 173 16.80 0.41 -1.92
C MET A 173 16.45 0.10 -3.36
N THR A 174 16.24 -1.18 -3.63
CA THR A 174 15.68 -1.66 -4.89
C THR A 174 14.44 -2.46 -4.58
N THR A 175 13.32 -2.14 -5.21
CA THR A 175 12.17 -3.04 -5.16
C THR A 175 12.05 -3.82 -6.46
N ILE A 176 12.02 -5.14 -6.35
CA ILE A 176 11.66 -6.07 -7.42
C ILE A 176 10.14 -6.25 -7.31
N HIS A 177 9.43 -5.59 -8.21
CA HIS A 177 8.01 -5.33 -8.05
C HIS A 177 7.18 -5.99 -9.14
N ALA A 178 6.10 -6.63 -8.76
CA ALA A 178 5.12 -7.14 -9.70
C ALA A 178 4.59 -6.03 -10.63
N TYR A 179 4.18 -6.37 -11.83
CA TYR A 179 3.57 -5.40 -12.74
C TYR A 179 2.24 -4.87 -12.17
N THR A 180 1.87 -3.67 -12.59
CA THR A 180 0.62 -3.03 -12.15
C THR A 180 -0.13 -2.42 -13.33
N GLY A 181 -1.38 -2.01 -13.12
CA GLY A 181 -2.24 -1.41 -14.15
C GLY A 181 -1.71 -0.10 -14.76
N THR A 182 -0.62 0.46 -14.26
CA THR A 182 0.07 1.62 -14.86
C THR A 182 0.94 1.25 -16.06
N GLN A 183 1.20 -0.05 -16.27
CA GLN A 183 2.01 -0.56 -17.37
C GLN A 183 1.13 -1.06 -18.52
N SER A 184 1.72 -1.13 -19.72
CA SER A 184 1.05 -1.69 -20.90
C SER A 184 1.05 -3.22 -20.86
N LEU A 185 -0.07 -3.83 -21.27
CA LEU A 185 -0.15 -5.29 -21.42
C LEU A 185 0.68 -5.75 -22.62
N VAL A 186 0.54 -5.06 -23.76
CA VAL A 186 1.37 -5.20 -24.97
C VAL A 186 2.06 -3.87 -25.25
N ASP A 187 3.06 -3.84 -26.13
CA ASP A 187 3.74 -2.59 -26.50
C ASP A 187 2.70 -1.55 -26.98
N GLY A 188 2.61 -0.43 -26.28
CA GLY A 188 1.63 0.60 -26.58
C GLY A 188 1.86 1.87 -25.74
N PRO A 189 1.44 3.05 -26.21
CA PRO A 189 1.78 4.31 -25.58
C PRO A 189 1.21 4.45 -24.18
N ARG A 190 2.05 4.83 -23.21
CA ARG A 190 1.71 5.22 -21.83
C ARG A 190 2.21 6.62 -21.53
N GLY A 191 1.57 7.61 -22.14
CA GLY A 191 1.94 9.01 -22.00
C GLY A 191 3.40 9.28 -22.39
N LYS A 192 4.18 9.86 -21.47
CA LYS A 192 5.59 10.18 -21.68
C LYS A 192 6.56 9.11 -21.16
N ASP A 193 6.06 8.06 -20.50
CA ASP A 193 6.90 6.98 -19.95
C ASP A 193 7.12 5.89 -21.01
N LEU A 194 8.28 5.95 -21.66
CA LEU A 194 8.65 5.02 -22.72
C LEU A 194 8.84 3.59 -22.19
N ARG A 195 9.31 3.43 -20.95
CA ARG A 195 9.52 2.10 -20.35
C ARG A 195 8.19 1.46 -19.93
N ALA A 196 7.28 2.22 -19.33
CA ALA A 196 5.93 1.73 -19.00
C ALA A 196 5.08 1.40 -20.25
N SER A 197 5.49 1.89 -21.43
CA SER A 197 4.88 1.59 -22.72
C SER A 197 5.21 0.19 -23.26
N ARG A 198 6.13 -0.54 -22.62
CA ARG A 198 6.52 -1.90 -23.05
C ARG A 198 5.67 -2.96 -22.33
N ALA A 199 5.53 -4.11 -22.98
CA ALA A 199 4.76 -5.25 -22.49
C ALA A 199 5.24 -5.71 -21.09
N ALA A 200 4.38 -5.56 -20.10
CA ALA A 200 4.72 -5.77 -18.68
C ALA A 200 5.06 -7.22 -18.34
N ALA A 201 4.37 -8.18 -18.98
CA ALA A 201 4.55 -9.61 -18.73
C ALA A 201 5.73 -10.25 -19.50
N GLU A 202 6.43 -9.46 -20.32
CA GLU A 202 7.52 -9.93 -21.17
C GLU A 202 8.88 -9.30 -20.82
N ASN A 203 8.90 -8.29 -19.94
CA ASN A 203 10.10 -7.49 -19.72
C ASN A 203 10.38 -7.24 -18.24
N VAL A 204 11.66 -7.14 -17.89
CA VAL A 204 12.13 -6.44 -16.69
C VAL A 204 12.19 -4.95 -17.01
N ILE A 205 11.42 -4.14 -16.32
CA ILE A 205 11.23 -2.73 -16.64
C ILE A 205 11.74 -1.85 -15.49
N PRO A 206 12.87 -1.15 -15.62
CA PRO A 206 13.31 -0.15 -14.65
C PRO A 206 12.27 0.97 -14.52
N HIS A 207 11.95 1.32 -13.28
CA HIS A 207 10.92 2.30 -12.97
C HIS A 207 11.32 3.14 -11.77
N THR A 208 10.83 4.36 -11.70
CA THR A 208 11.02 5.21 -10.51
C THR A 208 10.15 4.72 -9.35
N THR A 209 10.60 4.99 -8.13
CA THR A 209 9.79 4.84 -6.92
C THR A 209 9.97 6.03 -5.99
N GLY A 210 8.86 6.51 -5.45
CA GLY A 210 8.88 7.53 -4.40
C GLY A 210 9.07 6.99 -2.99
N ALA A 211 9.20 5.65 -2.84
CA ALA A 211 9.22 5.01 -1.52
C ALA A 211 10.39 5.49 -0.65
N ALA A 212 11.59 5.60 -1.21
CA ALA A 212 12.76 6.08 -0.47
C ALA A 212 12.62 7.54 0.00
N LYS A 213 11.95 8.40 -0.79
CA LYS A 213 11.63 9.78 -0.38
C LYS A 213 10.54 9.78 0.71
N ALA A 214 9.52 8.94 0.57
CA ALA A 214 8.42 8.83 1.52
C ALA A 214 8.86 8.32 2.90
N ILE A 215 9.95 7.55 2.98
CA ILE A 215 10.52 7.10 4.26
C ILE A 215 10.84 8.27 5.18
N GLY A 216 11.37 9.38 4.67
CA GLY A 216 11.68 10.57 5.47
C GLY A 216 10.44 11.25 6.07
N LEU A 217 9.23 11.03 5.50
CA LEU A 217 7.98 11.50 6.06
C LEU A 217 7.48 10.64 7.22
N VAL A 218 7.82 9.36 7.22
CA VAL A 218 7.37 8.36 8.22
C VAL A 218 8.41 8.16 9.31
N ILE A 219 9.70 8.24 8.95
CA ILE A 219 10.85 8.11 9.85
C ILE A 219 11.76 9.31 9.62
N PRO A 220 11.53 10.45 10.30
CA PRO A 220 12.27 11.70 10.04
C PRO A 220 13.79 11.57 10.13
N ALA A 221 14.31 10.67 10.97
CA ALA A 221 15.74 10.39 11.12
C ALA A 221 16.38 9.84 9.81
N LEU A 222 15.58 9.33 8.87
CA LEU A 222 16.03 8.81 7.57
C LEU A 222 15.85 9.81 6.42
N SER A 223 15.41 11.03 6.71
CA SER A 223 15.25 12.05 5.66
C SER A 223 16.56 12.32 4.93
N GLY A 224 16.55 12.15 3.60
CA GLY A 224 17.71 12.35 2.75
C GLY A 224 18.76 11.25 2.76
N LYS A 225 18.69 10.28 3.68
CA LYS A 225 19.67 9.19 3.80
C LYS A 225 19.46 8.05 2.80
N LEU A 226 18.26 7.87 2.28
CA LEU A 226 17.92 6.78 1.38
C LEU A 226 17.57 7.25 -0.03
N LYS A 227 18.01 6.50 -1.03
CA LYS A 227 17.56 6.59 -2.42
C LYS A 227 17.07 5.22 -2.90
N GLY A 228 16.27 5.21 -3.97
CA GLY A 228 15.77 3.94 -4.47
C GLY A 228 15.14 4.00 -5.84
N HIS A 229 14.97 2.83 -6.41
CA HIS A 229 14.32 2.59 -7.70
C HIS A 229 13.56 1.27 -7.68
N ALA A 230 12.78 1.02 -8.71
CA ALA A 230 12.03 -0.22 -8.90
C ALA A 230 12.48 -0.96 -10.16
N GLN A 231 12.42 -2.27 -10.11
CA GLN A 231 12.47 -3.17 -11.26
C GLN A 231 11.12 -3.87 -11.34
N ARG A 232 10.32 -3.54 -12.36
CA ARG A 232 9.07 -4.25 -12.62
C ARG A 232 9.38 -5.57 -13.29
N VAL A 233 8.80 -6.66 -12.79
CA VAL A 233 9.04 -8.03 -13.27
C VAL A 233 7.74 -8.71 -13.69
N PRO A 234 7.80 -9.76 -14.54
CA PRO A 234 6.63 -10.48 -15.05
C PRO A 234 5.94 -11.37 -13.99
N THR A 235 5.54 -10.80 -12.86
CA THR A 235 4.75 -11.46 -11.83
C THR A 235 3.44 -10.69 -11.59
N LYS A 236 2.36 -11.41 -11.30
CA LYS A 236 1.02 -10.80 -11.16
C LYS A 236 0.83 -10.02 -9.85
N THR A 237 1.44 -10.53 -8.77
CA THR A 237 1.54 -9.91 -7.43
C THR A 237 2.62 -10.64 -6.65
N GLY A 238 3.04 -10.10 -5.53
CA GLY A 238 4.19 -10.59 -4.78
C GLY A 238 5.47 -9.87 -5.21
N SER A 239 5.97 -9.03 -4.34
CA SER A 239 7.11 -8.14 -4.55
C SER A 239 8.09 -8.27 -3.39
N LEU A 240 9.33 -7.85 -3.57
CA LEU A 240 10.29 -7.72 -2.49
C LEU A 240 10.99 -6.36 -2.53
N THR A 241 11.47 -5.93 -1.38
CA THR A 241 12.33 -4.74 -1.23
C THR A 241 13.67 -5.17 -0.66
N GLU A 242 14.73 -4.83 -1.36
CA GLU A 242 16.11 -4.95 -0.90
C GLU A 242 16.59 -3.58 -0.42
N LEU A 243 17.16 -3.53 0.78
CA LEU A 243 17.82 -2.35 1.34
C LEU A 243 19.29 -2.68 1.60
N VAL A 244 20.17 -1.99 0.89
CA VAL A 244 21.61 -2.02 1.14
C VAL A 244 21.98 -0.74 1.89
N SER A 245 22.52 -0.88 3.09
CA SER A 245 22.78 0.26 3.97
C SER A 245 24.16 0.17 4.66
N VAL A 246 24.70 1.33 5.00
CA VAL A 246 25.80 1.50 5.94
C VAL A 246 25.18 1.89 7.28
N LEU A 247 25.49 1.15 8.31
CA LEU A 247 25.02 1.41 9.67
C LEU A 247 26.07 2.21 10.47
N GLU A 248 25.62 2.91 11.51
CA GLU A 248 26.52 3.63 12.43
C GLU A 248 27.33 2.67 13.31
N LYS A 249 26.72 1.52 13.62
CA LYS A 249 27.39 0.44 14.38
C LYS A 249 27.77 -0.69 13.44
N LYS A 250 28.93 -1.30 13.66
CA LYS A 250 29.24 -2.61 13.07
C LYS A 250 28.35 -3.67 13.70
N VAL A 251 27.85 -4.57 12.87
CA VAL A 251 26.91 -5.61 13.27
C VAL A 251 27.31 -6.97 12.74
N THR A 252 26.84 -8.01 13.41
CA THR A 252 26.85 -9.39 12.93
C THR A 252 25.50 -9.76 12.33
N ALA A 253 25.45 -10.82 11.53
CA ALA A 253 24.19 -11.33 10.99
C ALA A 253 23.22 -11.75 12.11
N GLU A 254 23.73 -12.33 13.18
CA GLU A 254 22.93 -12.74 14.33
C GLU A 254 22.27 -11.54 15.01
N GLU A 255 23.00 -10.44 15.24
CA GLU A 255 22.45 -9.22 15.86
C GLU A 255 21.34 -8.61 15.02
N VAL A 256 21.50 -8.56 13.68
CA VAL A 256 20.48 -8.04 12.77
C VAL A 256 19.26 -8.95 12.78
N ASN A 257 19.44 -10.27 12.61
CA ASN A 257 18.32 -11.21 12.60
C ASN A 257 17.59 -11.24 13.94
N GLN A 258 18.30 -11.12 15.06
CA GLN A 258 17.69 -11.05 16.39
C GLN A 258 16.84 -9.78 16.55
N ALA A 259 17.33 -8.62 16.12
CA ALA A 259 16.56 -7.38 16.16
C ALA A 259 15.29 -7.46 15.32
N MET A 260 15.39 -8.04 14.10
CA MET A 260 14.23 -8.23 13.21
C MET A 260 13.21 -9.21 13.78
N ARG A 261 13.67 -10.34 14.36
CA ARG A 261 12.82 -11.35 15.01
C ARG A 261 12.07 -10.75 16.19
N GLN A 262 12.76 -10.02 17.06
CA GLN A 262 12.15 -9.34 18.21
C GLN A 262 11.08 -8.31 17.77
N ALA A 263 11.36 -7.54 16.71
CA ALA A 263 10.41 -6.57 16.19
C ALA A 263 9.18 -7.22 15.52
N ALA A 264 9.29 -8.45 15.04
CA ALA A 264 8.21 -9.22 14.45
C ALA A 264 7.34 -9.94 15.50
N GLU A 265 7.85 -10.17 16.71
CA GLU A 265 7.10 -10.85 17.76
C GLU A 265 5.82 -10.07 18.13
N GLY A 266 4.65 -10.70 17.94
CA GLY A 266 3.35 -10.06 18.21
C GLY A 266 2.98 -8.90 17.28
N ASN A 267 3.77 -8.64 16.24
CA ASN A 267 3.55 -7.56 15.28
C ASN A 267 2.70 -8.07 14.10
N GLU A 268 1.50 -7.56 13.96
CA GLU A 268 0.58 -7.99 12.91
C GLU A 268 0.88 -7.40 11.52
N SER A 269 1.78 -6.40 11.42
CA SER A 269 2.17 -5.75 10.16
C SER A 269 3.57 -6.10 9.69
N PHE A 270 4.44 -6.61 10.58
CA PHE A 270 5.81 -6.98 10.29
C PHE A 270 6.07 -8.44 10.66
N GLY A 271 6.35 -9.27 9.66
CA GLY A 271 6.65 -10.69 9.81
C GLY A 271 8.14 -10.97 9.67
N TYR A 272 8.52 -12.20 10.03
CA TYR A 272 9.89 -12.73 9.96
C TYR A 272 9.85 -14.16 9.42
N THR A 273 10.75 -14.51 8.51
CA THR A 273 10.88 -15.88 8.00
C THR A 273 12.35 -16.32 7.94
N GLU A 274 12.57 -17.62 8.14
CA GLU A 274 13.80 -18.35 7.86
C GLU A 274 13.60 -19.40 6.76
N GLU A 275 12.43 -19.42 6.13
CA GLU A 275 12.13 -20.28 5.00
C GLU A 275 12.55 -19.62 3.70
N GLU A 276 13.03 -20.43 2.75
CA GLU A 276 13.41 -19.99 1.40
C GLU A 276 12.17 -19.77 0.52
N ILE A 277 11.39 -18.72 0.86
CA ILE A 277 10.14 -18.38 0.17
C ILE A 277 10.39 -17.63 -1.14
N VAL A 278 9.38 -17.66 -2.01
CA VAL A 278 9.35 -16.93 -3.28
C VAL A 278 8.06 -16.09 -3.39
N SER A 279 7.94 -15.29 -4.44
CA SER A 279 6.83 -14.32 -4.59
C SER A 279 5.43 -14.93 -4.56
N SER A 280 5.25 -16.18 -4.95
CA SER A 280 3.94 -16.87 -4.90
C SER A 280 3.51 -17.24 -3.48
N ASP A 281 4.45 -17.42 -2.55
CA ASP A 281 4.16 -17.86 -1.18
C ASP A 281 3.56 -16.73 -0.33
N ILE A 282 3.77 -15.48 -0.74
CA ILE A 282 3.27 -14.31 0.00
C ILE A 282 1.97 -13.75 -0.57
N ILE A 283 1.39 -14.38 -1.61
CA ILE A 283 0.11 -13.93 -2.19
C ILE A 283 -1.00 -14.10 -1.16
N GLY A 284 -1.72 -13.01 -0.87
CA GLY A 284 -2.76 -12.95 0.15
C GLY A 284 -2.23 -12.76 1.57
N SER A 285 -0.92 -12.53 1.74
CA SER A 285 -0.35 -12.20 3.05
C SER A 285 -0.93 -10.92 3.62
N HIS A 286 -1.22 -10.94 4.92
CA HIS A 286 -1.73 -9.79 5.68
C HIS A 286 -0.63 -8.88 6.22
N PHE A 287 0.63 -9.28 6.12
CA PHE A 287 1.76 -8.47 6.53
C PHE A 287 2.02 -7.36 5.50
N GLY A 288 2.40 -6.19 5.97
CA GLY A 288 2.91 -5.12 5.11
C GLY A 288 4.35 -5.39 4.67
N SER A 289 5.09 -6.14 5.49
CA SER A 289 6.50 -6.47 5.30
C SER A 289 6.81 -7.80 5.98
N ILE A 290 7.48 -8.71 5.30
CA ILE A 290 7.98 -9.98 5.86
C ILE A 290 9.49 -10.01 5.66
N TYR A 291 10.25 -9.79 6.72
CA TYR A 291 11.70 -9.86 6.68
C TYR A 291 12.17 -11.29 6.41
N ASP A 292 13.07 -11.42 5.44
CA ASP A 292 13.67 -12.69 5.03
C ASP A 292 15.10 -12.80 5.59
N ALA A 293 15.25 -13.59 6.64
CA ALA A 293 16.54 -13.77 7.30
C ALA A 293 17.55 -14.54 6.43
N THR A 294 17.08 -15.34 5.47
CA THR A 294 17.93 -16.12 4.57
C THR A 294 18.66 -15.24 3.55
N GLN A 295 18.14 -14.03 3.31
CA GLN A 295 18.66 -13.06 2.34
C GLN A 295 19.55 -11.99 2.96
N LEU A 296 19.81 -12.05 4.28
CA LEU A 296 20.73 -11.14 4.93
C LEU A 296 22.15 -11.39 4.43
N GLU A 297 22.80 -10.34 3.94
CA GLU A 297 24.21 -10.37 3.58
C GLU A 297 24.95 -9.21 4.23
N ILE A 298 26.15 -9.49 4.74
CA ILE A 298 27.05 -8.48 5.29
C ILE A 298 28.38 -8.60 4.55
N VAL A 299 28.81 -7.49 3.94
CA VAL A 299 30.08 -7.38 3.23
C VAL A 299 30.92 -6.32 3.93
N GLU A 300 32.16 -6.67 4.29
CA GLU A 300 33.11 -5.73 4.91
C GLU A 300 34.36 -5.60 4.04
N ALA A 301 34.68 -4.38 3.63
CA ALA A 301 35.90 -4.06 2.90
C ALA A 301 36.30 -2.61 3.15
N GLY A 302 37.63 -2.34 3.23
CA GLY A 302 38.15 -1.00 3.38
C GLY A 302 37.66 -0.25 4.63
N GLY A 303 37.32 -0.99 5.70
CA GLY A 303 36.77 -0.41 6.93
C GLY A 303 35.29 -0.06 6.90
N VAL A 304 34.60 -0.27 5.75
CA VAL A 304 33.18 -0.06 5.57
C VAL A 304 32.45 -1.40 5.62
N GLN A 305 31.32 -1.43 6.31
CA GLN A 305 30.42 -2.58 6.34
C GLN A 305 29.13 -2.23 5.61
N LEU A 306 28.77 -3.03 4.60
CA LEU A 306 27.48 -2.97 3.90
C LEU A 306 26.57 -4.07 4.44
N VAL A 307 25.35 -3.71 4.79
CA VAL A 307 24.31 -4.63 5.26
C VAL A 307 23.18 -4.62 4.24
N LYS A 308 22.96 -5.76 3.60
CA LYS A 308 21.84 -5.99 2.70
C LYS A 308 20.74 -6.73 3.45
N THR A 309 19.55 -6.16 3.53
CA THR A 309 18.35 -6.77 4.11
C THR A 309 17.26 -6.85 3.06
N VAL A 310 16.40 -7.88 3.15
CA VAL A 310 15.32 -8.13 2.20
C VAL A 310 14.01 -8.33 2.95
N ALA A 311 12.93 -7.77 2.41
CA ALA A 311 11.59 -8.02 2.91
C ALA A 311 10.61 -8.24 1.75
N TRP A 312 9.70 -9.19 1.90
CA TRP A 312 8.63 -9.55 0.99
C TRP A 312 7.32 -8.82 1.32
N TYR A 313 6.50 -8.58 0.32
CA TYR A 313 5.17 -8.01 0.52
C TYR A 313 4.22 -8.35 -0.64
N ASP A 314 2.97 -8.68 -0.31
CA ASP A 314 1.91 -8.64 -1.31
C ASP A 314 1.56 -7.17 -1.55
N ASN A 315 1.94 -6.67 -2.72
CA ASN A 315 1.80 -5.25 -3.08
C ASN A 315 0.36 -4.78 -3.24
N GLU A 316 -0.61 -5.69 -3.27
CA GLU A 316 -2.03 -5.38 -3.29
C GLU A 316 -2.69 -5.70 -1.94
N TYR A 317 -2.70 -6.98 -1.52
CA TYR A 317 -3.44 -7.44 -0.35
C TYR A 317 -2.78 -7.04 0.97
N GLY A 318 -1.47 -7.19 1.08
CA GLY A 318 -0.70 -6.76 2.25
C GLY A 318 -0.81 -5.25 2.47
N PHE A 319 -0.70 -4.48 1.39
CA PHE A 319 -0.90 -3.03 1.43
C PHE A 319 -2.30 -2.63 1.88
N VAL A 320 -3.35 -3.24 1.29
CA VAL A 320 -4.74 -2.96 1.68
C VAL A 320 -4.99 -3.32 3.14
N THR A 321 -4.38 -4.39 3.65
CA THR A 321 -4.50 -4.73 5.06
C THR A 321 -3.94 -3.63 5.97
N GLN A 322 -2.77 -3.06 5.62
CA GLN A 322 -2.22 -1.92 6.38
C GLN A 322 -3.11 -0.67 6.25
N LEU A 323 -3.62 -0.41 5.05
CA LEU A 323 -4.56 0.68 4.81
C LEU A 323 -5.77 0.58 5.75
N ILE A 324 -6.38 -0.60 5.88
CA ILE A 324 -7.55 -0.81 6.74
C ILE A 324 -7.20 -0.60 8.22
N ARG A 325 -6.06 -1.09 8.69
CA ARG A 325 -5.60 -0.87 10.06
C ARG A 325 -5.45 0.62 10.40
N VAL A 326 -4.86 1.38 9.46
CA VAL A 326 -4.80 2.85 9.60
C VAL A 326 -6.19 3.47 9.52
N LEU A 327 -7.03 3.02 8.58
CA LEU A 327 -8.39 3.52 8.38
C LEU A 327 -9.25 3.35 9.65
N GLU A 328 -9.16 2.22 10.33
CA GLU A 328 -9.89 1.95 11.58
C GLU A 328 -9.47 2.90 12.73
N LYS A 329 -8.20 3.29 12.77
CA LYS A 329 -7.72 4.33 13.71
C LYS A 329 -8.18 5.72 13.29
N PHE A 330 -8.04 6.03 12.01
CA PHE A 330 -8.33 7.34 11.46
C PHE A 330 -9.83 7.68 11.47
N ALA A 331 -10.71 6.70 11.30
CA ALA A 331 -12.17 6.87 11.27
C ALA A 331 -12.81 7.09 12.66
N ARG A 332 -12.05 6.97 13.72
CA ARG A 332 -12.47 7.27 15.10
C ARG A 332 -12.40 8.78 15.35
#